data_c11e26ed0858a6dac877795b176af757
#
_entry.id   c11e26ed0858a6dac877795b176af757
#
_cell.length_a   1.000
_cell.length_b   1.000
_cell.length_c   1.000
_cell.angle_alpha   90.00
_cell.angle_beta   90.00
_cell.angle_gamma   90.00
#
_symmetry.space_group_name_H-M   'P 1'
#
loop_
_entity.id
_entity.type
_entity.pdbx_description
1 polymer ?
#
loop_
_entity_poly.entity_id
_entity_poly.type
_entity_poly.pdbx_seq_one_letter_code
_entity_poly.pdbx_strand_id
1 'polypeptide(L)'
;DRTMASLAPALAAELYGLDIIEKNVEDTDSNVTRFVVLTKNKQWVERPTPDAKMMTTFIFRVRNVPAALYKAMGGFATNGINMTKLESYQLGAFTATLFYADIEGHPDDPLVKLALDELRFFSREMRILGVYPASASREQWKVAD
;
A
#
# COMPACT_ATOMS: atom_id res chain seq x y z
N ASP A 1 33.09 -16.96 13.54
CA ASP A 1 34.26 -16.10 13.79
C ASP A 1 33.89 -15.06 14.85
N ARG A 2 34.59 -15.06 15.99
CA ARG A 2 34.31 -14.16 17.12
C ARG A 2 34.74 -12.70 16.88
N THR A 3 35.33 -12.40 15.74
CA THR A 3 35.73 -11.05 15.37
C THR A 3 34.72 -10.35 14.45
N MET A 4 33.60 -11.03 14.14
CA MET A 4 32.55 -10.50 13.23
C MET A 4 31.26 -10.29 13.98
N ALA A 5 30.60 -9.21 13.65
CA ALA A 5 29.24 -8.92 14.08
C ALA A 5 28.36 -8.58 12.86
N SER A 6 27.04 -8.74 13.00
CA SER A 6 26.08 -8.38 11.95
C SER A 6 24.86 -7.74 12.56
N LEU A 7 24.17 -6.89 11.80
CA LEU A 7 22.85 -6.39 12.12
C LEU A 7 21.82 -7.43 11.71
N ALA A 8 20.98 -7.85 12.66
CA ALA A 8 19.97 -8.87 12.42
C ALA A 8 18.83 -8.75 13.44
N PRO A 9 17.66 -9.33 13.16
CA PRO A 9 16.59 -9.44 14.15
C PRO A 9 17.02 -10.30 15.36
N ALA A 10 16.49 -10.00 16.55
CA ALA A 10 16.78 -10.79 17.77
C ALA A 10 16.47 -12.29 17.60
N LEU A 11 15.45 -12.63 16.81
CA LEU A 11 15.11 -14.01 16.45
C LEU A 11 16.26 -14.76 15.76
N ALA A 12 17.07 -14.06 14.97
CA ALA A 12 18.23 -14.70 14.32
C ALA A 12 19.29 -15.11 15.35
N ALA A 13 19.51 -14.31 16.40
CA ALA A 13 20.42 -14.69 17.48
C ALA A 13 19.93 -15.95 18.20
N GLU A 14 18.62 -16.05 18.48
CA GLU A 14 18.01 -17.23 19.11
C GLU A 14 18.16 -18.48 18.21
N LEU A 15 17.82 -18.37 16.93
CA LEU A 15 17.86 -19.51 15.99
C LEU A 15 19.28 -20.02 15.72
N TYR A 16 20.27 -19.15 15.71
CA TYR A 16 21.66 -19.51 15.38
C TYR A 16 22.57 -19.59 16.61
N GLY A 17 22.05 -19.43 17.82
CA GLY A 17 22.84 -19.50 19.06
C GLY A 17 23.92 -18.43 19.14
N LEU A 18 23.58 -17.19 18.75
CA LEU A 18 24.49 -16.05 18.73
C LEU A 18 24.22 -15.12 19.93
N ASP A 19 25.27 -14.45 20.39
CA ASP A 19 25.15 -13.44 21.45
C ASP A 19 24.72 -12.10 20.87
N ILE A 20 23.76 -11.44 21.52
CA ILE A 20 23.34 -10.07 21.18
C ILE A 20 24.27 -9.11 21.91
N ILE A 21 25.05 -8.33 21.15
CA ILE A 21 25.97 -7.33 21.66
C ILE A 21 25.24 -6.05 22.05
N GLU A 22 24.34 -5.58 21.16
CA GLU A 22 23.58 -4.35 21.29
C GLU A 22 22.15 -4.56 20.77
N LYS A 23 21.17 -3.92 21.38
CA LYS A 23 19.77 -3.94 20.95
C LYS A 23 19.34 -2.54 20.49
N ASN A 24 18.33 -2.48 19.63
CA ASN A 24 17.73 -1.23 19.14
C ASN A 24 18.78 -0.34 18.47
N VAL A 25 19.50 -0.95 17.51
CA VAL A 25 20.57 -0.28 16.72
C VAL A 25 20.05 0.34 15.43
N GLU A 26 18.74 0.39 15.26
CA GLU A 26 18.09 1.09 14.15
C GLU A 26 18.31 2.60 14.23
N ASP A 27 18.52 3.24 13.07
CA ASP A 27 18.73 4.70 12.99
C ASP A 27 17.47 5.50 13.33
N THR A 28 16.28 4.88 13.20
CA THR A 28 14.99 5.49 13.51
C THR A 28 14.03 4.48 14.11
N ASP A 29 13.29 4.89 15.14
CA ASP A 29 12.28 4.07 15.83
C ASP A 29 11.07 3.74 14.93
N SER A 30 10.96 4.39 13.76
CA SER A 30 9.84 4.27 12.83
C SER A 30 10.11 3.34 11.64
N ASN A 31 11.07 2.42 11.74
CA ASN A 31 11.35 1.44 10.69
C ASN A 31 10.27 0.36 10.64
N VAL A 32 9.27 0.56 9.79
CA VAL A 32 8.13 -0.35 9.63
C VAL A 32 8.18 -1.05 8.30
N THR A 33 8.21 -2.38 8.32
CA THR A 33 8.10 -3.20 7.11
C THR A 33 6.67 -3.69 6.94
N ARG A 34 6.08 -3.37 5.79
CA ARG A 34 4.75 -3.86 5.41
C ARG A 34 4.87 -5.19 4.68
N PHE A 35 4.22 -6.21 5.21
CA PHE A 35 4.04 -7.49 4.55
C PHE A 35 2.65 -7.58 3.90
N VAL A 36 2.56 -8.24 2.75
CA VAL A 36 1.30 -8.55 2.08
C VAL A 36 1.14 -10.06 1.96
N VAL A 37 -0.08 -10.55 2.18
CA VAL A 37 -0.42 -11.96 1.96
C VAL A 37 -0.96 -12.10 0.54
N LEU A 38 -0.33 -12.95 -0.27
CA LEU A 38 -0.74 -13.22 -1.64
C LEU A 38 -1.53 -14.51 -1.71
N THR A 39 -2.62 -14.50 -2.46
CA THR A 39 -3.43 -15.69 -2.74
C THR A 39 -3.70 -15.83 -4.24
N LYS A 40 -3.85 -17.07 -4.72
CA LYS A 40 -4.28 -17.36 -6.08
C LYS A 40 -5.78 -17.14 -6.28
N ASN A 41 -6.55 -17.24 -5.20
CA ASN A 41 -7.99 -17.05 -5.23
C ASN A 41 -8.31 -15.55 -5.16
N LYS A 42 -9.06 -15.06 -6.15
CA LYS A 42 -9.55 -13.68 -6.17
C LYS A 42 -10.71 -13.54 -5.20
N GLN A 43 -10.41 -13.40 -3.94
CA GLN A 43 -11.41 -13.14 -2.89
C GLN A 43 -11.06 -11.84 -2.20
N TRP A 44 -12.05 -10.97 -2.07
CA TRP A 44 -11.95 -9.84 -1.16
C TRP A 44 -12.28 -10.34 0.25
N VAL A 45 -11.58 -9.80 1.23
CA VAL A 45 -11.91 -10.08 2.63
C VAL A 45 -13.18 -9.32 2.96
N GLU A 46 -14.17 -10.03 3.50
CA GLU A 46 -15.40 -9.41 3.98
C GLU A 46 -15.08 -8.39 5.09
N ARG A 47 -15.91 -7.35 5.16
CA ARG A 47 -15.78 -6.35 6.21
C ARG A 47 -16.13 -7.00 7.56
N PRO A 48 -15.17 -7.04 8.52
CA PRO A 48 -15.38 -7.77 9.79
C PRO A 48 -16.51 -7.18 10.64
N THR A 49 -16.68 -5.85 10.59
CA THR A 49 -17.76 -5.11 11.22
C THR A 49 -18.19 -3.96 10.31
N PRO A 50 -19.41 -3.43 10.41
CA PRO A 50 -19.86 -2.31 9.59
C PRO A 50 -18.93 -1.10 9.58
N ASP A 51 -18.29 -0.82 10.72
CA ASP A 51 -17.39 0.33 10.92
C ASP A 51 -15.93 -0.01 10.68
N ALA A 52 -15.60 -1.24 10.29
CA ALA A 52 -14.21 -1.63 10.05
C ALA A 52 -13.61 -0.81 8.92
N LYS A 53 -12.48 -0.17 9.20
CA LYS A 53 -11.69 0.53 8.19
C LYS A 53 -11.13 -0.47 7.20
N MET A 54 -11.43 -0.27 5.94
CA MET A 54 -10.97 -1.13 4.84
C MET A 54 -9.90 -0.41 4.03
N MET A 55 -9.08 -1.22 3.37
CA MET A 55 -8.07 -0.79 2.41
C MET A 55 -8.35 -1.42 1.06
N THR A 56 -8.21 -0.65 0.01
CA THR A 56 -8.27 -1.13 -1.37
C THR A 56 -6.93 -0.88 -2.05
N THR A 57 -6.31 -1.95 -2.51
CA THR A 57 -5.07 -1.92 -3.30
C THR A 57 -5.39 -2.19 -4.76
N PHE A 58 -4.90 -1.36 -5.66
CA PHE A 58 -5.13 -1.50 -7.09
C PHE A 58 -3.95 -1.01 -7.92
N ILE A 59 -3.92 -1.45 -9.18
CA ILE A 59 -3.04 -0.94 -10.21
C ILE A 59 -3.87 -0.29 -11.30
N PHE A 60 -3.31 0.76 -11.92
CA PHE A 60 -3.93 1.40 -13.06
C PHE A 60 -2.89 1.96 -14.02
N ARG A 61 -3.25 2.05 -15.29
CA ARG A 61 -2.45 2.63 -16.35
C ARG A 61 -3.18 3.80 -16.96
N VAL A 62 -2.62 4.98 -16.85
CA VAL A 62 -3.22 6.18 -17.45
C VAL A 62 -2.98 6.23 -18.96
N ARG A 63 -3.80 6.99 -19.66
CA ARG A 63 -3.58 7.33 -21.06
C ARG A 63 -2.38 8.28 -21.16
N ASN A 64 -1.60 8.17 -22.22
CA ASN A 64 -0.48 9.08 -22.46
C ASN A 64 -0.98 10.41 -23.02
N VAL A 65 -1.57 11.22 -22.18
CA VAL A 65 -2.04 12.57 -22.49
C VAL A 65 -1.59 13.55 -21.39
N PRO A 66 -1.46 14.85 -21.69
CA PRO A 66 -1.08 15.85 -20.70
C PRO A 66 -1.99 15.81 -19.46
N ALA A 67 -1.39 15.90 -18.28
CA ALA A 67 -2.05 15.86 -16.98
C ALA A 67 -2.90 14.58 -16.72
N ALA A 68 -2.58 13.47 -17.37
CA ALA A 68 -3.37 12.23 -17.26
C ALA A 68 -3.47 11.74 -15.82
N LEU A 69 -2.38 11.75 -15.08
CA LEU A 69 -2.37 11.33 -13.67
C LEU A 69 -3.26 12.25 -12.82
N TYR A 70 -3.13 13.56 -12.98
CA TYR A 70 -3.97 14.53 -12.26
C TYR A 70 -5.47 14.27 -12.49
N LYS A 71 -5.86 14.08 -13.75
CA LYS A 71 -7.26 13.77 -14.11
C LYS A 71 -7.72 12.44 -13.50
N ALA A 72 -6.86 11.42 -13.54
CA ALA A 72 -7.17 10.10 -12.98
C ALA A 72 -7.32 10.13 -11.45
N MET A 73 -6.63 11.05 -10.78
CA MET A 73 -6.68 11.20 -9.32
C MET A 73 -7.81 12.12 -8.84
N GLY A 74 -8.44 12.87 -9.73
CA GLY A 74 -9.46 13.87 -9.39
C GLY A 74 -10.60 13.32 -8.57
N GLY A 75 -11.12 12.14 -8.95
CA GLY A 75 -12.23 11.49 -8.26
C GLY A 75 -11.95 11.17 -6.79
N PHE A 76 -10.72 10.86 -6.42
CA PHE A 76 -10.37 10.61 -5.01
C PHE A 76 -10.42 11.91 -4.20
N ALA A 77 -9.90 12.99 -4.74
CA ALA A 77 -9.92 14.30 -4.09
C ALA A 77 -11.34 14.83 -3.91
N THR A 78 -12.17 14.78 -4.96
CA THR A 78 -13.55 15.29 -4.93
C THR A 78 -14.48 14.48 -4.03
N ASN A 79 -14.21 13.19 -3.85
CA ASN A 79 -14.98 12.32 -2.97
C ASN A 79 -14.35 12.13 -1.57
N GLY A 80 -13.29 12.88 -1.24
CA GLY A 80 -12.66 12.84 0.08
C GLY A 80 -12.01 11.49 0.43
N ILE A 81 -11.53 10.75 -0.57
CA ILE A 81 -10.88 9.45 -0.38
C ILE A 81 -9.40 9.64 -0.15
N ASN A 82 -8.92 9.17 1.00
CA ASN A 82 -7.51 9.22 1.35
C ASN A 82 -6.72 8.17 0.58
N MET A 83 -5.64 8.61 -0.09
CA MET A 83 -4.67 7.75 -0.75
C MET A 83 -3.42 7.65 0.12
N THR A 84 -3.16 6.44 0.62
CA THR A 84 -2.06 6.19 1.56
C THR A 84 -0.77 5.73 0.87
N LYS A 85 -0.84 5.37 -0.40
CA LYS A 85 0.31 4.96 -1.21
C LYS A 85 0.06 5.22 -2.69
N LEU A 86 1.08 5.74 -3.37
CA LEU A 86 1.11 5.88 -4.81
C LEU A 86 2.55 5.66 -5.30
N GLU A 87 2.75 4.62 -6.09
CA GLU A 87 4.03 4.29 -6.73
C GLU A 87 3.87 4.23 -8.24
N SER A 88 4.89 4.66 -8.96
CA SER A 88 4.91 4.61 -10.42
C SER A 88 5.96 3.62 -10.92
N TYR A 89 5.59 2.85 -11.95
CA TYR A 89 6.47 1.90 -12.62
C TYR A 89 6.52 2.21 -14.11
N GLN A 90 7.73 2.30 -14.66
CA GLN A 90 7.92 2.47 -16.09
C GLN A 90 7.94 1.10 -16.79
N LEU A 91 7.08 0.95 -17.79
CA LEU A 91 7.02 -0.23 -18.63
C LEU A 91 7.67 0.09 -20.00
N GLY A 92 9.00 -0.06 -20.09
CA GLY A 92 9.75 0.20 -21.33
C GLY A 92 10.14 1.66 -21.53
N ALA A 93 10.76 1.95 -22.69
CA ALA A 93 11.42 3.21 -23.00
C ALA A 93 10.59 4.47 -22.68
N PHE A 94 10.80 5.02 -21.50
CA PHE A 94 10.35 6.35 -21.04
C PHE A 94 8.86 6.69 -21.20
N THR A 95 8.00 5.70 -21.46
CA THR A 95 6.57 5.94 -21.68
C THR A 95 5.69 5.10 -20.76
N ALA A 96 4.54 5.68 -20.48
CA ALA A 96 3.38 5.14 -19.81
C ALA A 96 3.63 4.38 -18.53
N THR A 97 3.23 4.94 -17.56
CA THR A 97 3.35 4.61 -16.19
C THR A 97 2.22 3.70 -15.76
N LEU A 98 2.57 2.55 -15.27
CA LEU A 98 1.73 1.76 -14.42
C LEU A 98 1.83 2.33 -13.01
N PHE A 99 0.70 2.56 -12.37
CA PHE A 99 0.65 3.02 -10.99
C PHE A 99 0.12 1.91 -10.10
N TYR A 100 0.74 1.79 -8.93
CA TYR A 100 0.24 1.00 -7.81
C TYR A 100 -0.24 1.97 -6.73
N ALA A 101 -1.45 1.77 -6.24
CA ALA A 101 -2.04 2.66 -5.25
C ALA A 101 -2.78 1.89 -4.16
N ASP A 102 -2.76 2.47 -2.95
CA ASP A 102 -3.60 2.07 -1.83
C ASP A 102 -4.49 3.23 -1.42
N ILE A 103 -5.77 2.96 -1.22
CA ILE A 103 -6.75 3.91 -0.67
C ILE A 103 -7.42 3.35 0.57
N GLU A 104 -7.90 4.25 1.42
CA GLU A 104 -8.81 3.92 2.50
C GLU A 104 -10.23 3.78 1.96
N GLY A 105 -10.91 2.71 2.34
CA GLY A 105 -12.28 2.40 1.97
C GLY A 105 -12.44 1.10 1.20
N HIS A 106 -13.69 0.66 1.10
CA HIS A 106 -14.11 -0.54 0.36
C HIS A 106 -14.70 -0.14 -1.00
N PRO A 107 -14.49 -0.91 -2.09
CA PRO A 107 -15.02 -0.57 -3.42
C PRO A 107 -16.54 -0.43 -3.49
N ASP A 108 -17.27 -1.06 -2.56
CA ASP A 108 -18.72 -0.95 -2.47
C ASP A 108 -19.20 0.29 -1.67
N ASP A 109 -18.28 1.01 -1.02
CA ASP A 109 -18.62 2.28 -0.38
C ASP A 109 -18.97 3.31 -1.47
N PRO A 110 -20.10 4.04 -1.37
CA PRO A 110 -20.60 4.88 -2.45
C PRO A 110 -19.56 5.87 -3.00
N LEU A 111 -18.84 6.56 -2.11
CA LEU A 111 -17.83 7.55 -2.50
C LEU A 111 -16.59 6.90 -3.14
N VAL A 112 -16.15 5.74 -2.63
CA VAL A 112 -15.04 4.98 -3.21
C VAL A 112 -15.42 4.48 -4.59
N LYS A 113 -16.64 3.98 -4.77
CA LYS A 113 -17.14 3.54 -6.07
C LYS A 113 -17.12 4.68 -7.09
N LEU A 114 -17.60 5.87 -6.74
CA LEU A 114 -17.56 7.03 -7.62
C LEU A 114 -16.13 7.39 -8.03
N ALA A 115 -15.21 7.44 -7.07
CA ALA A 115 -13.79 7.73 -7.33
C ALA A 115 -13.14 6.68 -8.25
N LEU A 116 -13.42 5.39 -8.03
CA LEU A 116 -12.91 4.31 -8.87
C LEU A 116 -13.52 4.31 -10.27
N ASP A 117 -14.78 4.68 -10.44
CA ASP A 117 -15.43 4.79 -11.74
C ASP A 117 -14.85 5.96 -12.55
N GLU A 118 -14.57 7.09 -11.90
CA GLU A 118 -13.85 8.20 -12.53
C GLU A 118 -12.43 7.81 -12.94
N LEU A 119 -11.69 7.11 -12.06
CA LEU A 119 -10.37 6.57 -12.38
C LEU A 119 -10.42 5.67 -13.63
N ARG A 120 -11.40 4.76 -13.71
CA ARG A 120 -11.57 3.87 -14.87
C ARG A 120 -11.78 4.66 -16.17
N PHE A 121 -12.52 5.74 -16.12
CA PHE A 121 -12.77 6.58 -17.30
C PHE A 121 -11.48 7.19 -17.85
N PHE A 122 -10.57 7.66 -16.99
CA PHE A 122 -9.29 8.27 -17.40
C PHE A 122 -8.17 7.26 -17.60
N SER A 123 -8.36 6.01 -17.24
CA SER A 123 -7.36 4.95 -17.33
C SER A 123 -7.56 4.10 -18.60
N ARG A 124 -6.46 3.49 -19.09
CA ARG A 124 -6.51 2.43 -20.11
C ARG A 124 -6.88 1.09 -19.48
N GLU A 125 -6.42 0.89 -18.27
CA GLU A 125 -6.55 -0.34 -17.52
C GLU A 125 -6.59 0.01 -16.02
N MET A 126 -7.45 -0.67 -15.29
CA MET A 126 -7.49 -0.61 -13.83
C MET A 126 -7.87 -1.98 -13.29
N ARG A 127 -7.14 -2.44 -12.28
CA ARG A 127 -7.38 -3.74 -11.65
C ARG A 127 -7.20 -3.64 -10.14
N ILE A 128 -8.21 -4.03 -9.38
CA ILE A 128 -8.13 -4.20 -7.95
C ILE A 128 -7.32 -5.47 -7.67
N LEU A 129 -6.29 -5.35 -6.86
CA LEU A 129 -5.41 -6.45 -6.44
C LEU A 129 -5.90 -7.08 -5.13
N GLY A 130 -6.43 -6.25 -4.21
CA GLY A 130 -6.92 -6.74 -2.94
C GLY A 130 -7.79 -5.72 -2.20
N VAL A 131 -8.71 -6.23 -1.41
CA VAL A 131 -9.54 -5.48 -0.46
C VAL A 131 -9.45 -6.20 0.88
N TYR A 132 -9.06 -5.49 1.93
CA TYR A 132 -8.76 -6.09 3.22
C TYR A 132 -8.93 -5.07 4.36
N PRO A 133 -9.14 -5.53 5.61
CA PRO A 133 -9.19 -4.64 6.77
C PRO A 133 -7.87 -3.90 6.98
N ALA A 134 -7.95 -2.63 7.34
CA ALA A 134 -6.78 -1.85 7.74
C ALA A 134 -6.18 -2.44 9.03
N SER A 135 -4.86 -2.59 9.08
CA SER A 135 -4.19 -3.02 10.30
C SER A 135 -4.36 -1.96 11.40
N ALA A 136 -4.65 -2.41 12.62
CA ALA A 136 -4.72 -1.52 13.79
C ALA A 136 -3.41 -0.76 14.05
N SER A 137 -2.26 -1.33 13.68
CA SER A 137 -0.96 -0.67 13.81
C SER A 137 -0.82 0.60 12.95
N ARG A 138 -1.65 0.79 11.92
CA ARG A 138 -1.63 2.02 11.12
C ARG A 138 -1.96 3.28 11.93
N GLU A 139 -2.79 3.16 12.96
CA GLU A 139 -3.12 4.29 13.84
C GLU A 139 -1.92 4.73 14.70
N GLN A 140 -1.03 3.79 15.04
CA GLN A 140 0.16 4.07 15.84
C GLN A 140 1.25 4.82 15.06
N TRP A 141 1.22 4.71 13.72
CA TRP A 141 2.24 5.28 12.83
C TRP A 141 1.73 6.48 12.02
N LYS A 142 0.59 7.05 12.40
CA LYS A 142 0.18 8.34 11.83
C LYS A 142 1.17 9.40 12.30
N VAL A 143 1.86 10.02 11.34
CA VAL A 143 2.63 11.23 11.59
C VAL A 143 1.64 12.26 12.11
N ALA A 144 1.89 12.84 13.28
CA ALA A 144 1.11 13.97 13.76
C ALA A 144 1.30 15.13 12.75
N ASP A 145 0.19 15.63 12.21
CA ASP A 145 0.17 16.82 11.35
C ASP A 145 0.62 18.07 12.10
#